data_b0d2388c92077f2bedfab32e0766e9e9
#
_entry.id   b0d2388c92077f2bedfab32e0766e9e9
#
_cell.length_a   1.000
_cell.length_b   1.000
_cell.length_c   1.000
_cell.angle_alpha   90.00
_cell.angle_beta   90.00
_cell.angle_gamma   90.00
#
_symmetry.space_group_name_H-M   'P 1'
#
loop_
_entity.id
_entity.type
_entity.pdbx_description
1 polymer ?
#
loop_
_entity_poly.entity_id
_entity_poly.type
_entity_poly.pdbx_seq_one_letter_code
_entity_poly.pdbx_strand_id
1 'polypeptide(L)'
;MSGLMKAGLSSRRLPVSALFAGLLLSLSGTAAQAASAVITGKDGWLFPAWESLSKVDNAGTARSIALVKDVQQQLQRKQIALVVLVVPMKAPFYAQRLPADQPLNPAVVKRYDQLQGAMKTAGLTTLDIKPILQQTEHGKQTAFYRADYHWTAWSAENTADATAKLINERYRLQGEPGGGAVLGDWFDKRAFGDLASNFLPAIKRKAIGRDIYTVRHQVEKDLLIDDAPAPVHVIGNSFVQPYLGFTQKLSNALDRPVTLTWNPGDVGPWATLLQYLESPDFAQQKPQVIVWQFNEGQFHLGPDASANWNAKGVTSLSQWHQSIKKALP
;
A
#
# COMPACT_ATOMS: atom_id res chain seq x y z
N MET A 1 -2.87 54.38 54.40
CA MET A 1 -2.56 54.04 55.78
C MET A 1 -1.65 52.85 55.71
N SER A 2 -0.33 53.06 55.76
CA SER A 2 0.50 52.94 56.99
C SER A 2 0.58 51.46 57.40
N GLY A 3 1.69 50.79 57.51
CA GLY A 3 3.03 51.25 57.77
C GLY A 3 4.07 50.16 57.64
N LEU A 4 5.24 50.60 57.44
CA LEU A 4 6.55 49.95 57.47
C LEU A 4 6.80 49.16 58.77
N MET A 5 7.66 48.16 58.73
CA MET A 5 8.83 48.14 59.60
C MET A 5 9.94 47.22 59.12
N LYS A 6 11.14 47.76 59.09
CA LYS A 6 12.47 47.16 58.86
C LYS A 6 13.00 46.51 60.15
N ALA A 7 13.89 45.56 59.99
CA ALA A 7 15.14 45.32 60.72
C ALA A 7 15.61 43.87 60.36
N GLY A 8 16.85 43.52 60.11
CA GLY A 8 18.15 44.12 60.26
C GLY A 8 19.16 43.01 60.44
N LEU A 9 20.21 43.02 59.63
CA LEU A 9 21.57 42.42 59.69
C LEU A 9 21.88 41.28 60.71
N SER A 10 22.52 40.24 60.23
CA SER A 10 23.86 39.86 60.75
C SER A 10 24.61 38.92 59.91
N SER A 11 25.79 39.32 59.51
CA SER A 11 26.86 38.62 58.81
C SER A 11 27.54 37.58 59.69
N ARG A 12 27.86 36.38 59.15
CA ARG A 12 29.08 35.65 59.54
C ARG A 12 29.58 34.82 58.38
N ARG A 13 30.75 35.17 57.87
CA ARG A 13 31.60 34.39 56.98
C ARG A 13 32.37 33.33 57.81
N LEU A 14 32.49 32.09 57.29
CA LEU A 14 33.65 31.22 57.47
C LEU A 14 33.78 30.32 56.27
N PRO A 15 35.03 30.03 55.81
CA PRO A 15 35.30 29.27 54.61
C PRO A 15 35.47 27.78 54.91
N VAL A 16 34.93 26.91 54.09
CA VAL A 16 35.36 25.52 54.06
C VAL A 16 35.55 25.13 52.60
N SER A 17 36.82 24.97 52.25
CA SER A 17 37.26 24.34 51.03
C SER A 17 36.92 22.86 51.12
N ALA A 18 36.06 22.36 50.23
CA ALA A 18 35.84 20.95 50.05
C ALA A 18 36.08 20.64 48.56
N LEU A 19 37.14 19.84 48.30
CA LEU A 19 37.42 19.22 47.03
C LEU A 19 36.23 18.37 46.60
N PHE A 20 35.61 18.74 45.49
CA PHE A 20 34.74 17.82 44.73
C PHE A 20 35.54 17.23 43.60
N ALA A 21 35.99 15.97 43.76
CA ALA A 21 36.43 15.12 42.68
C ALA A 21 35.18 14.77 41.87
N GLY A 22 34.97 15.46 40.75
CA GLY A 22 33.89 15.18 39.81
C GLY A 22 34.16 13.87 39.09
N LEU A 23 33.38 12.84 39.39
CA LEU A 23 33.28 11.61 38.63
C LEU A 23 32.46 11.93 37.37
N LEU A 24 33.15 12.21 36.26
CA LEU A 24 32.54 12.29 34.94
C LEU A 24 32.08 10.86 34.53
N LEU A 25 30.86 10.51 34.89
CA LEU A 25 30.13 9.42 34.25
C LEU A 25 29.84 9.86 32.81
N SER A 26 30.67 9.40 31.89
CA SER A 26 30.37 9.42 30.45
C SER A 26 29.18 8.49 30.21
N LEU A 27 27.97 9.06 30.23
CA LEU A 27 26.77 8.47 29.64
C LEU A 27 27.00 8.40 28.12
N SER A 28 27.68 7.33 27.68
CA SER A 28 27.66 6.89 26.30
C SER A 28 26.25 6.40 26.00
N GLY A 29 25.31 7.34 25.83
CA GLY A 29 24.01 7.05 25.27
C GLY A 29 24.25 6.54 23.84
N THR A 30 24.22 5.24 23.63
CA THR A 30 23.99 4.69 22.30
C THR A 30 22.65 5.21 21.83
N ALA A 31 22.67 6.30 21.06
CA ALA A 31 21.52 6.72 20.30
C ALA A 31 21.19 5.52 19.40
N ALA A 32 20.15 4.78 19.77
CA ALA A 32 19.57 3.80 18.90
C ALA A 32 19.17 4.56 17.64
N GLN A 33 19.94 4.42 16.58
CA GLN A 33 19.66 5.05 15.31
C GLN A 33 18.37 4.43 14.83
N ALA A 34 17.28 5.21 14.85
CA ALA A 34 16.01 4.76 14.31
C ALA A 34 16.28 4.24 12.89
N ALA A 35 15.92 2.97 12.66
CA ALA A 35 16.13 2.35 11.37
C ALA A 35 15.49 3.24 10.28
N SER A 36 16.23 3.53 9.23
CA SER A 36 15.71 4.34 8.13
C SER A 36 14.49 3.64 7.51
N ALA A 37 13.40 4.35 7.33
CA ALA A 37 12.22 3.81 6.64
C ALA A 37 12.49 3.50 5.15
N VAL A 38 13.65 3.92 4.62
CA VAL A 38 14.02 3.77 3.22
C VAL A 38 15.43 3.19 3.10
N ILE A 39 15.58 2.19 2.23
CA ILE A 39 16.86 1.65 1.78
C ILE A 39 17.28 2.47 0.55
N THR A 40 18.45 3.11 0.66
CA THR A 40 19.05 3.85 -0.47
C THR A 40 19.90 2.90 -1.30
N GLY A 41 19.43 2.60 -2.49
CA GLY A 41 20.15 1.77 -3.45
C GLY A 41 21.07 2.58 -4.36
N LYS A 42 21.59 1.92 -5.40
CA LYS A 42 22.48 2.52 -6.43
C LYS A 42 21.67 3.41 -7.37
N ASP A 43 22.32 4.40 -7.95
CA ASP A 43 21.78 5.29 -8.99
C ASP A 43 20.46 5.98 -8.62
N GLY A 44 20.28 6.30 -7.33
CA GLY A 44 19.11 6.98 -6.82
C GLY A 44 17.85 6.09 -6.69
N TRP A 45 17.98 4.76 -6.83
CA TRP A 45 16.91 3.84 -6.52
C TRP A 45 16.65 3.82 -5.02
N LEU A 46 15.37 3.86 -4.67
CA LEU A 46 14.91 3.77 -3.29
C LEU A 46 13.98 2.56 -3.13
N PHE A 47 14.10 1.91 -1.98
CA PHE A 47 13.26 0.76 -1.62
C PHE A 47 12.67 0.97 -0.22
N PRO A 48 11.45 0.50 0.03
CA PRO A 48 10.84 0.60 1.36
C PRO A 48 11.53 -0.36 2.33
N ALA A 49 11.93 0.14 3.51
CA ALA A 49 12.56 -0.71 4.51
C ALA A 49 11.55 -1.56 5.33
N TRP A 50 10.26 -1.26 5.21
CA TRP A 50 9.18 -2.09 5.81
C TRP A 50 8.89 -3.37 5.02
N GLU A 51 9.39 -3.50 3.81
CA GLU A 51 9.40 -4.77 3.06
C GLU A 51 10.68 -5.53 3.36
N SER A 52 10.59 -6.64 4.10
CA SER A 52 11.76 -7.41 4.48
C SER A 52 12.47 -8.00 3.26
N LEU A 53 13.77 -7.68 3.11
CA LEU A 53 14.63 -8.29 2.09
C LEU A 53 15.19 -9.67 2.52
N SER A 54 15.00 -10.07 3.79
CA SER A 54 15.66 -11.25 4.37
C SER A 54 14.71 -12.25 4.99
N LYS A 55 13.49 -11.87 5.35
CA LYS A 55 12.56 -12.72 6.11
C LYS A 55 11.27 -12.96 5.33
N VAL A 56 10.73 -14.16 5.47
CA VAL A 56 9.42 -14.57 4.95
C VAL A 56 8.61 -15.12 6.12
N ASP A 57 7.39 -14.63 6.30
CA ASP A 57 6.43 -15.17 7.27
C ASP A 57 5.39 -16.04 6.56
N ASN A 58 5.70 -17.33 6.45
CA ASN A 58 4.81 -18.32 5.83
C ASN A 58 3.54 -18.55 6.67
N ALA A 59 3.64 -18.49 8.00
CA ALA A 59 2.50 -18.69 8.89
C ALA A 59 1.51 -17.53 8.77
N GLY A 60 1.99 -16.28 8.77
CA GLY A 60 1.19 -15.11 8.52
C GLY A 60 0.55 -15.13 7.13
N THR A 61 1.32 -15.54 6.11
CA THR A 61 0.80 -15.69 4.73
C THR A 61 -0.34 -16.71 4.67
N ALA A 62 -0.18 -17.89 5.27
CA ALA A 62 -1.23 -18.92 5.30
C ALA A 62 -2.48 -18.44 6.04
N ARG A 63 -2.31 -17.71 7.14
CA ARG A 63 -3.41 -17.10 7.90
C ARG A 63 -4.18 -16.07 7.06
N SER A 64 -3.48 -15.20 6.36
CA SER A 64 -4.10 -14.21 5.47
C SER A 64 -4.86 -14.87 4.32
N ILE A 65 -4.30 -15.93 3.70
CA ILE A 65 -5.01 -16.71 2.67
C ILE A 65 -6.33 -17.28 3.23
N ALA A 66 -6.31 -17.82 4.46
CA ALA A 66 -7.52 -18.35 5.09
C ALA A 66 -8.60 -17.26 5.32
N LEU A 67 -8.18 -16.07 5.78
CA LEU A 67 -9.10 -14.93 5.94
C LEU A 67 -9.69 -14.45 4.62
N VAL A 68 -8.87 -14.35 3.57
CA VAL A 68 -9.33 -13.98 2.22
C VAL A 68 -10.29 -15.04 1.67
N LYS A 69 -10.03 -16.32 1.94
CA LYS A 69 -10.91 -17.42 1.54
C LYS A 69 -12.27 -17.37 2.24
N ASP A 70 -12.28 -17.05 3.52
CA ASP A 70 -13.55 -16.84 4.25
C ASP A 70 -14.37 -15.70 3.63
N VAL A 71 -13.73 -14.55 3.35
CA VAL A 71 -14.40 -13.43 2.65
C VAL A 71 -14.93 -13.87 1.28
N GLN A 72 -14.13 -14.59 0.48
CA GLN A 72 -14.58 -15.11 -0.81
C GLN A 72 -15.84 -15.95 -0.69
N GLN A 73 -15.90 -16.85 0.29
CA GLN A 73 -17.07 -17.73 0.52
C GLN A 73 -18.31 -16.93 0.90
N GLN A 74 -18.14 -15.89 1.71
CA GLN A 74 -19.26 -15.04 2.12
C GLN A 74 -19.78 -14.18 0.96
N LEU A 75 -18.88 -13.61 0.15
CA LEU A 75 -19.24 -12.88 -1.07
C LEU A 75 -19.96 -13.79 -2.08
N GLN A 76 -19.47 -15.03 -2.27
CA GLN A 76 -20.10 -16.01 -3.16
C GLN A 76 -21.54 -16.32 -2.78
N ARG A 77 -21.90 -16.37 -1.49
CA ARG A 77 -23.30 -16.53 -1.04
C ARG A 77 -24.20 -15.35 -1.44
N LYS A 78 -23.59 -14.18 -1.70
CA LYS A 78 -24.24 -12.98 -2.22
C LYS A 78 -24.13 -12.84 -3.73
N GLN A 79 -23.65 -13.87 -4.42
CA GLN A 79 -23.41 -13.90 -5.87
C GLN A 79 -22.39 -12.86 -6.33
N ILE A 80 -21.47 -12.47 -5.44
CA ILE A 80 -20.38 -11.55 -5.74
C ILE A 80 -19.07 -12.35 -5.91
N ALA A 81 -18.45 -12.21 -7.05
CA ALA A 81 -17.14 -12.82 -7.30
C ALA A 81 -16.02 -12.00 -6.65
N LEU A 82 -14.96 -12.68 -6.22
CA LEU A 82 -13.74 -12.04 -5.71
C LEU A 82 -12.56 -12.38 -6.60
N VAL A 83 -11.85 -11.35 -7.07
CA VAL A 83 -10.54 -11.44 -7.72
C VAL A 83 -9.50 -10.84 -6.78
N VAL A 84 -8.50 -11.62 -6.41
CA VAL A 84 -7.40 -11.16 -5.55
C VAL A 84 -6.22 -10.75 -6.42
N LEU A 85 -5.79 -9.51 -6.28
CA LEU A 85 -4.68 -8.93 -7.01
C LEU A 85 -3.54 -8.61 -6.06
N VAL A 86 -2.38 -9.27 -6.19
CA VAL A 86 -1.22 -9.02 -5.35
C VAL A 86 -0.12 -8.36 -6.16
N VAL A 87 0.23 -7.12 -5.81
CA VAL A 87 1.36 -6.41 -6.42
C VAL A 87 2.65 -6.95 -5.82
N PRO A 88 3.59 -7.47 -6.65
CA PRO A 88 4.86 -7.98 -6.16
C PRO A 88 5.74 -6.87 -5.58
N MET A 89 6.69 -7.24 -4.74
CA MET A 89 7.69 -6.30 -4.21
C MET A 89 8.55 -5.72 -5.32
N LYS A 90 8.92 -4.46 -5.15
CA LYS A 90 9.84 -3.75 -6.05
C LYS A 90 11.26 -4.35 -6.05
N ALA A 91 11.78 -4.73 -4.88
CA ALA A 91 13.17 -5.13 -4.72
C ALA A 91 13.60 -6.33 -5.59
N PRO A 92 12.80 -7.40 -5.81
CA PRO A 92 13.16 -8.48 -6.72
C PRO A 92 13.34 -8.07 -8.19
N PHE A 93 12.62 -7.04 -8.65
CA PHE A 93 12.76 -6.53 -10.03
C PHE A 93 14.07 -5.76 -10.22
N TYR A 94 14.59 -5.15 -9.16
CA TYR A 94 15.76 -4.27 -9.20
C TYR A 94 16.83 -4.71 -8.19
N ALA A 95 17.03 -6.01 -8.01
CA ALA A 95 17.99 -6.56 -7.05
C ALA A 95 19.41 -6.03 -7.26
N GLN A 96 19.83 -5.79 -8.53
CA GLN A 96 21.10 -5.20 -8.89
C GLN A 96 21.28 -3.75 -8.42
N ARG A 97 20.17 -3.07 -8.10
CA ARG A 97 20.15 -1.69 -7.57
C ARG A 97 20.22 -1.64 -6.04
N LEU A 98 20.06 -2.75 -5.36
CA LEU A 98 20.21 -2.81 -3.90
C LEU A 98 21.66 -2.53 -3.48
N PRO A 99 21.89 -1.99 -2.28
CA PRO A 99 23.23 -1.86 -1.72
C PRO A 99 23.84 -3.25 -1.50
N ALA A 100 25.16 -3.37 -1.63
CA ALA A 100 25.85 -4.65 -1.59
C ALA A 100 25.76 -5.35 -0.22
N ASP A 101 25.58 -4.57 0.85
CA ASP A 101 25.43 -5.03 2.23
C ASP A 101 23.98 -5.42 2.58
N GLN A 102 23.02 -5.25 1.67
CA GLN A 102 21.61 -5.60 1.85
C GLN A 102 21.08 -6.44 0.67
N PRO A 103 21.64 -7.63 0.44
CA PRO A 103 21.20 -8.49 -0.65
C PRO A 103 19.82 -9.11 -0.35
N LEU A 104 19.10 -9.48 -1.41
CA LEU A 104 17.87 -10.26 -1.30
C LEU A 104 18.16 -11.69 -0.86
N ASN A 105 17.44 -12.16 0.16
CA ASN A 105 17.43 -13.57 0.50
C ASN A 105 16.71 -14.38 -0.61
N PRO A 106 17.24 -15.54 -1.03
CA PRO A 106 16.60 -16.41 -2.02
C PRO A 106 15.14 -16.79 -1.69
N ALA A 107 14.80 -16.91 -0.40
CA ALA A 107 13.41 -17.17 0.01
C ALA A 107 12.49 -15.99 -0.33
N VAL A 108 12.97 -14.74 -0.20
CA VAL A 108 12.21 -13.55 -0.57
C VAL A 108 12.00 -13.47 -2.08
N VAL A 109 13.00 -13.85 -2.88
CA VAL A 109 12.87 -13.90 -4.35
C VAL A 109 11.77 -14.87 -4.80
N LYS A 110 11.60 -15.99 -4.09
CA LYS A 110 10.60 -17.03 -4.40
C LYS A 110 9.22 -16.75 -3.80
N ARG A 111 9.11 -15.80 -2.86
CA ARG A 111 7.91 -15.58 -2.05
C ARG A 111 6.68 -15.29 -2.89
N TYR A 112 6.78 -14.43 -3.90
CA TYR A 112 5.65 -14.10 -4.75
C TYR A 112 5.08 -15.33 -5.49
N ASP A 113 5.93 -16.14 -6.08
CA ASP A 113 5.51 -17.34 -6.82
C ASP A 113 4.88 -18.38 -5.87
N GLN A 114 5.45 -18.53 -4.66
CA GLN A 114 4.90 -19.39 -3.61
C GLN A 114 3.53 -18.89 -3.13
N LEU A 115 3.36 -17.58 -2.94
CA LEU A 115 2.09 -16.95 -2.58
C LEU A 115 1.03 -17.19 -3.66
N GLN A 116 1.36 -16.96 -4.93
CA GLN A 116 0.46 -17.21 -6.06
C GLN A 116 0.03 -18.69 -6.13
N GLY A 117 0.98 -19.61 -5.94
CA GLY A 117 0.69 -21.06 -5.87
C GLY A 117 -0.24 -21.42 -4.71
N ALA A 118 0.02 -20.88 -3.51
CA ALA A 118 -0.79 -21.12 -2.34
C ALA A 118 -2.22 -20.57 -2.46
N MET A 119 -2.39 -19.38 -3.04
CA MET A 119 -3.71 -18.80 -3.32
C MET A 119 -4.51 -19.65 -4.31
N LYS A 120 -3.88 -20.12 -5.40
CA LYS A 120 -4.49 -21.02 -6.38
C LYS A 120 -4.90 -22.35 -5.73
N THR A 121 -4.04 -22.94 -4.90
CA THR A 121 -4.33 -24.17 -4.16
C THR A 121 -5.51 -23.98 -3.19
N ALA A 122 -5.63 -22.81 -2.57
CA ALA A 122 -6.77 -22.46 -1.73
C ALA A 122 -8.06 -22.20 -2.53
N GLY A 123 -8.01 -22.23 -3.87
CA GLY A 123 -9.15 -21.97 -4.76
C GLY A 123 -9.55 -20.50 -4.82
N LEU A 124 -8.62 -19.58 -4.58
CA LEU A 124 -8.82 -18.15 -4.81
C LEU A 124 -8.66 -17.84 -6.30
N THR A 125 -9.50 -16.96 -6.82
CA THR A 125 -9.28 -16.39 -8.14
C THR A 125 -8.24 -15.28 -8.03
N THR A 126 -7.07 -15.51 -8.59
CA THR A 126 -5.94 -14.58 -8.58
C THR A 126 -5.32 -14.44 -9.97
N LEU A 127 -4.75 -13.28 -10.25
CA LEU A 127 -3.98 -13.00 -11.46
C LEU A 127 -2.49 -12.94 -11.09
N ASP A 128 -1.66 -13.72 -11.82
CA ASP A 128 -0.22 -13.57 -11.72
C ASP A 128 0.23 -12.37 -12.56
N ILE A 129 0.55 -11.27 -11.88
CA ILE A 129 0.94 -10.03 -12.55
C ILE A 129 2.45 -9.86 -12.69
N LYS A 130 3.26 -10.72 -12.09
CA LYS A 130 4.73 -10.63 -12.20
C LYS A 130 5.22 -10.67 -13.65
N PRO A 131 4.75 -11.59 -14.52
CA PRO A 131 5.12 -11.58 -15.94
C PRO A 131 4.68 -10.29 -16.65
N ILE A 132 3.53 -9.72 -16.30
CA ILE A 132 3.01 -8.48 -16.88
C ILE A 132 3.94 -7.31 -16.55
N LEU A 133 4.35 -7.21 -15.29
CA LEU A 133 5.29 -6.19 -14.85
C LEU A 133 6.67 -6.37 -15.49
N GLN A 134 7.13 -7.62 -15.64
CA GLN A 134 8.38 -7.92 -16.34
C GLN A 134 8.34 -7.50 -17.83
N GLN A 135 7.20 -7.66 -18.50
CA GLN A 135 7.03 -7.17 -19.87
C GLN A 135 7.04 -5.64 -19.95
N THR A 136 6.61 -4.95 -18.89
CA THR A 136 6.67 -3.47 -18.82
C THR A 136 8.11 -2.95 -18.75
N GLU A 137 9.07 -3.75 -18.29
CA GLU A 137 10.51 -3.39 -18.21
C GLU A 137 11.20 -3.27 -19.57
N HIS A 138 10.48 -3.10 -20.65
CA HIS A 138 11.03 -2.98 -21.99
C HIS A 138 11.12 -1.51 -22.45
N GLY A 139 12.26 -1.16 -23.03
CA GLY A 139 12.49 0.17 -23.56
C GLY A 139 12.70 1.23 -22.47
N LYS A 140 11.91 2.32 -22.54
CA LYS A 140 11.97 3.44 -21.57
C LYS A 140 11.05 3.26 -20.37
N GLN A 141 10.24 2.22 -20.36
CA GLN A 141 9.26 1.96 -19.32
C GLN A 141 9.87 1.08 -18.24
N THR A 142 9.54 1.38 -16.99
CA THR A 142 9.91 0.57 -15.82
C THR A 142 8.66 0.07 -15.13
N ALA A 143 8.74 -1.09 -14.44
CA ALA A 143 7.61 -1.61 -13.69
C ALA A 143 7.28 -0.75 -12.46
N PHE A 144 8.31 -0.23 -11.81
CA PHE A 144 8.17 0.67 -10.65
C PHE A 144 8.94 1.96 -10.87
N TYR A 145 8.47 3.06 -10.28
CA TYR A 145 9.22 4.31 -10.26
C TYR A 145 10.50 4.17 -9.42
N ARG A 146 11.55 4.91 -9.77
CA ARG A 146 12.89 4.78 -9.19
C ARG A 146 12.93 5.16 -7.70
N ALA A 147 12.46 6.37 -7.36
CA ALA A 147 12.51 6.92 -6.00
C ALA A 147 11.15 6.93 -5.29
N ASP A 148 10.24 6.12 -5.77
CA ASP A 148 8.87 5.97 -5.30
C ASP A 148 8.59 4.51 -4.93
N TYR A 149 7.57 4.28 -4.13
CA TYR A 149 7.14 2.92 -3.75
C TYR A 149 6.30 2.25 -4.84
N HIS A 150 5.55 3.04 -5.60
CA HIS A 150 4.50 2.57 -6.49
C HIS A 150 5.03 2.00 -7.81
N TRP A 151 4.22 1.13 -8.41
CA TRP A 151 4.35 0.77 -9.81
C TRP A 151 4.11 1.98 -10.70
N THR A 152 4.55 1.90 -11.95
CA THR A 152 4.28 2.94 -12.95
C THR A 152 2.84 2.84 -13.47
N ALA A 153 2.34 3.92 -14.05
CA ALA A 153 1.02 3.91 -14.68
C ALA A 153 0.94 2.89 -15.84
N TRP A 154 2.03 2.62 -16.55
CA TRP A 154 2.08 1.53 -17.54
C TRP A 154 1.85 0.16 -16.92
N SER A 155 2.51 -0.13 -15.81
CA SER A 155 2.29 -1.37 -15.07
C SER A 155 0.86 -1.49 -14.56
N ALA A 156 0.31 -0.38 -14.05
CA ALA A 156 -1.06 -0.32 -13.59
C ALA A 156 -2.05 -0.61 -14.74
N GLU A 157 -1.87 0.03 -15.90
CA GLU A 157 -2.76 -0.17 -17.06
C GLU A 157 -2.61 -1.55 -17.70
N ASN A 158 -1.38 -2.06 -17.87
CA ASN A 158 -1.16 -3.42 -18.37
C ASN A 158 -1.80 -4.47 -17.44
N THR A 159 -1.72 -4.24 -16.12
CA THR A 159 -2.39 -5.10 -15.14
C THR A 159 -3.91 -4.97 -15.21
N ALA A 160 -4.45 -3.78 -15.45
CA ALA A 160 -5.88 -3.56 -15.62
C ALA A 160 -6.42 -4.29 -16.86
N ASP A 161 -5.72 -4.25 -17.99
CA ASP A 161 -6.09 -5.00 -19.21
C ASP A 161 -6.15 -6.51 -18.93
N ALA A 162 -5.13 -7.06 -18.28
CA ALA A 162 -5.11 -8.47 -17.92
C ALA A 162 -6.19 -8.84 -16.90
N THR A 163 -6.52 -7.93 -15.97
CA THR A 163 -7.61 -8.11 -15.00
C THR A 163 -8.97 -8.10 -15.72
N ALA A 164 -9.19 -7.20 -16.68
CA ALA A 164 -10.39 -7.16 -17.50
C ALA A 164 -10.56 -8.45 -18.29
N LYS A 165 -9.48 -8.94 -18.91
CA LYS A 165 -9.48 -10.21 -19.63
C LYS A 165 -9.87 -11.37 -18.70
N LEU A 166 -9.25 -11.48 -17.51
CA LEU A 166 -9.60 -12.50 -16.52
C LEU A 166 -11.08 -12.44 -16.10
N ILE A 167 -11.60 -11.22 -15.88
CA ILE A 167 -13.00 -11.01 -15.51
C ILE A 167 -13.92 -11.48 -16.64
N ASN A 168 -13.68 -11.07 -17.88
CA ASN A 168 -14.49 -11.45 -19.05
C ASN A 168 -14.44 -12.95 -19.36
N GLU A 169 -13.31 -13.61 -19.10
CA GLU A 169 -13.17 -15.07 -19.30
C GLU A 169 -13.90 -15.89 -18.23
N ARG A 170 -14.02 -15.37 -17.00
CA ARG A 170 -14.56 -16.12 -15.86
C ARG A 170 -15.98 -15.74 -15.46
N TYR A 171 -16.39 -14.52 -15.76
CA TYR A 171 -17.65 -13.96 -15.28
C TYR A 171 -18.40 -13.29 -16.44
N ARG A 172 -19.67 -13.56 -16.52
CA ARG A 172 -20.56 -12.86 -17.46
C ARG A 172 -21.14 -11.65 -16.73
N LEU A 173 -20.53 -10.49 -16.92
CA LEU A 173 -21.06 -9.25 -16.36
C LEU A 173 -22.43 -8.95 -16.98
N GLN A 174 -23.40 -8.63 -16.12
CA GLN A 174 -24.74 -8.22 -16.54
C GLN A 174 -24.73 -6.71 -16.83
N GLY A 175 -25.76 -6.24 -17.52
CA GLY A 175 -25.90 -4.87 -17.98
C GLY A 175 -25.28 -4.65 -19.37
N GLU A 176 -25.63 -3.55 -20.02
CA GLU A 176 -25.13 -3.23 -21.36
C GLU A 176 -23.71 -2.62 -21.31
N PRO A 177 -22.86 -2.91 -22.33
CA PRO A 177 -21.61 -2.18 -22.51
C PRO A 177 -21.84 -0.68 -22.84
N GLY A 178 -20.78 0.11 -22.84
CA GLY A 178 -20.81 1.53 -23.21
C GLY A 178 -20.59 2.50 -22.04
N GLY A 179 -20.56 2.00 -20.79
CA GLY A 179 -20.27 2.81 -19.60
C GLY A 179 -18.79 2.93 -19.24
N GLY A 180 -17.87 2.44 -20.09
CA GLY A 180 -16.43 2.44 -19.84
C GLY A 180 -15.83 3.85 -19.76
N ALA A 181 -14.78 3.99 -18.95
CA ALA A 181 -14.06 5.24 -18.83
C ALA A 181 -13.33 5.62 -20.14
N VAL A 182 -13.36 6.89 -20.48
CA VAL A 182 -12.53 7.45 -21.54
C VAL A 182 -11.13 7.69 -20.97
N LEU A 183 -10.09 7.28 -21.71
CA LEU A 183 -8.71 7.50 -21.31
C LEU A 183 -8.19 8.79 -21.94
N GLY A 184 -7.62 9.67 -21.14
CA GLY A 184 -6.95 10.87 -21.62
C GLY A 184 -5.57 10.56 -22.22
N ASP A 185 -4.96 11.57 -22.82
CA ASP A 185 -3.61 11.47 -23.36
C ASP A 185 -2.55 11.31 -22.28
N TRP A 186 -1.45 10.66 -22.64
CA TRP A 186 -0.27 10.55 -21.79
C TRP A 186 0.47 11.89 -21.69
N PHE A 187 0.93 12.21 -20.51
CA PHE A 187 1.83 13.35 -20.30
C PHE A 187 2.89 13.04 -19.24
N ASP A 188 3.99 13.76 -19.31
CA ASP A 188 5.09 13.62 -18.36
C ASP A 188 5.01 14.68 -17.27
N LYS A 189 5.08 14.25 -16.02
CA LYS A 189 5.17 15.11 -14.85
C LYS A 189 6.47 14.81 -14.10
N ARG A 190 7.23 15.85 -13.73
CA ARG A 190 8.42 15.69 -12.89
C ARG A 190 8.10 15.96 -11.44
N ALA A 191 8.29 14.96 -10.57
CA ALA A 191 8.09 15.06 -9.15
C ALA A 191 9.14 14.25 -8.37
N PHE A 192 9.33 14.57 -7.10
CA PHE A 192 10.07 13.65 -6.23
C PHE A 192 9.18 12.44 -5.94
N GLY A 193 9.77 11.26 -5.93
CA GLY A 193 9.09 10.04 -5.53
C GLY A 193 8.66 10.08 -4.06
N ASP A 194 7.64 9.32 -3.70
CA ASP A 194 7.06 9.31 -2.36
C ASP A 194 8.06 8.84 -1.29
N LEU A 195 8.91 7.84 -1.60
CA LEU A 195 9.98 7.40 -0.71
C LEU A 195 10.99 8.52 -0.44
N ALA A 196 11.31 9.32 -1.47
CA ALA A 196 12.21 10.46 -1.32
C ALA A 196 11.52 11.62 -0.57
N SER A 197 10.25 11.90 -0.89
CA SER A 197 9.51 13.04 -0.34
C SER A 197 9.17 12.86 1.13
N ASN A 198 8.76 11.66 1.51
CA ASN A 198 8.20 11.40 2.84
C ASN A 198 9.27 10.99 3.86
N PHE A 199 10.40 10.41 3.39
CA PHE A 199 11.36 9.78 4.31
C PHE A 199 12.78 10.33 4.22
N LEU A 200 13.11 11.15 3.22
CA LEU A 200 14.47 11.71 3.11
C LEU A 200 14.51 13.21 3.44
N PRO A 201 15.57 13.65 4.16
CA PRO A 201 15.84 15.07 4.34
C PRO A 201 16.00 15.79 2.99
N ALA A 202 15.69 17.08 2.95
CA ALA A 202 15.68 17.89 1.71
C ALA A 202 16.97 17.78 0.90
N ILE A 203 18.15 17.76 1.57
CA ILE A 203 19.44 17.65 0.90
C ILE A 203 19.63 16.30 0.20
N LYS A 204 19.24 15.18 0.85
CA LYS A 204 19.30 13.84 0.25
C LYS A 204 18.29 13.70 -0.88
N ARG A 205 17.07 14.19 -0.68
CA ARG A 205 16.02 14.20 -1.71
C ARG A 205 16.47 14.97 -2.96
N LYS A 206 17.12 16.13 -2.79
CA LYS A 206 17.65 16.91 -3.91
C LYS A 206 18.76 16.14 -4.66
N ALA A 207 19.61 15.40 -3.94
CA ALA A 207 20.66 14.57 -4.55
C ALA A 207 20.08 13.39 -5.34
N ILE A 208 19.00 12.74 -4.84
CA ILE A 208 18.28 11.69 -5.57
C ILE A 208 17.65 12.25 -6.87
N GLY A 209 17.14 13.48 -6.83
CA GLY A 209 16.49 14.12 -7.96
C GLY A 209 15.02 13.71 -8.14
N ARG A 210 14.39 14.29 -9.15
CA ARG A 210 12.99 14.03 -9.52
C ARG A 210 12.88 12.88 -10.50
N ASP A 211 11.84 12.09 -10.36
CA ASP A 211 11.43 11.08 -11.34
C ASP A 211 10.49 11.69 -12.39
N ILE A 212 10.38 11.03 -13.52
CA ILE A 212 9.38 11.33 -14.54
C ILE A 212 8.21 10.38 -14.31
N TYR A 213 7.04 10.96 -14.10
CA TYR A 213 5.77 10.25 -14.02
C TYR A 213 5.03 10.44 -15.33
N THR A 214 5.07 9.44 -16.20
CA THR A 214 4.23 9.40 -17.38
C THR A 214 2.87 8.85 -16.96
N VAL A 215 1.86 9.70 -16.94
CA VAL A 215 0.50 9.38 -16.49
C VAL A 215 -0.51 9.96 -17.47
N ARG A 216 -1.78 9.56 -17.36
CA ARG A 216 -2.82 10.13 -18.22
C ARG A 216 -3.43 11.40 -17.64
N HIS A 217 -3.82 12.31 -18.53
CA HIS A 217 -4.76 13.36 -18.16
C HIS A 217 -6.06 12.73 -17.65
N GLN A 218 -6.58 13.27 -16.55
CA GLN A 218 -7.92 12.89 -16.10
C GLN A 218 -8.94 13.48 -17.07
N VAL A 219 -9.80 12.63 -17.59
CA VAL A 219 -10.94 13.05 -18.42
C VAL A 219 -12.17 13.00 -17.53
N GLU A 220 -12.76 14.16 -17.26
CA GLU A 220 -14.08 14.22 -16.66
C GLU A 220 -15.07 13.75 -17.74
N LYS A 221 -15.72 12.61 -17.50
CA LYS A 221 -16.87 12.22 -18.30
C LYS A 221 -18.00 13.14 -17.84
N ASP A 222 -18.55 13.95 -18.74
CA ASP A 222 -19.84 14.59 -18.50
C ASP A 222 -20.84 13.47 -18.21
N LEU A 223 -21.05 13.21 -16.92
CA LEU A 223 -22.04 12.25 -16.44
C LEU A 223 -23.43 12.85 -16.73
N LEU A 224 -23.88 12.71 -17.96
CA LEU A 224 -25.32 12.65 -18.20
C LEU A 224 -25.78 11.37 -17.49
N ILE A 225 -26.10 11.54 -16.21
CA ILE A 225 -26.83 10.64 -15.31
C ILE A 225 -26.90 9.20 -15.87
N ASP A 226 -25.82 8.45 -15.74
CA ASP A 226 -25.88 7.03 -15.96
C ASP A 226 -25.97 6.39 -14.56
N ASP A 227 -27.20 6.25 -14.06
CA ASP A 227 -27.53 5.56 -12.80
C ASP A 227 -27.26 4.05 -12.89
N ALA A 228 -26.59 3.59 -13.94
CA ALA A 228 -26.29 2.18 -14.10
C ALA A 228 -25.31 1.71 -13.00
N PRO A 229 -25.66 0.67 -12.24
CA PRO A 229 -24.83 0.16 -11.18
C PRO A 229 -23.49 -0.34 -11.75
N ALA A 230 -22.37 0.06 -11.13
CA ALA A 230 -21.07 -0.42 -11.50
C ALA A 230 -20.93 -1.92 -11.21
N PRO A 231 -20.74 -2.78 -12.25
CA PRO A 231 -20.64 -4.22 -12.04
C PRO A 231 -19.35 -4.65 -11.36
N VAL A 232 -18.33 -3.79 -11.35
CA VAL A 232 -17.02 -4.08 -10.76
C VAL A 232 -16.64 -3.00 -9.79
N HIS A 233 -16.16 -3.42 -8.60
CA HIS A 233 -15.61 -2.53 -7.58
C HIS A 233 -14.18 -2.91 -7.25
N VAL A 234 -13.28 -1.93 -7.23
CA VAL A 234 -11.87 -2.10 -6.85
C VAL A 234 -11.67 -1.67 -5.41
N ILE A 235 -10.99 -2.50 -4.64
CA ILE A 235 -10.58 -2.20 -3.25
C ILE A 235 -9.07 -2.32 -3.17
N GLY A 236 -8.40 -1.32 -2.61
CA GLY A 236 -6.95 -1.40 -2.47
C GLY A 236 -6.33 -0.25 -1.69
N ASN A 237 -5.04 -0.12 -1.87
CA ASN A 237 -4.28 0.99 -1.30
C ASN A 237 -3.87 2.00 -2.38
N SER A 238 -2.88 2.83 -2.09
CA SER A 238 -2.37 3.86 -3.00
C SER A 238 -1.84 3.34 -4.35
N PHE A 239 -1.66 2.02 -4.53
CA PHE A 239 -1.34 1.46 -5.84
C PHE A 239 -2.49 1.54 -6.85
N VAL A 240 -3.72 1.58 -6.38
CA VAL A 240 -4.90 1.75 -7.24
C VAL A 240 -5.49 3.17 -7.21
N GLN A 241 -4.76 4.12 -6.63
CA GLN A 241 -5.21 5.52 -6.61
C GLN A 241 -5.39 6.07 -8.05
N PRO A 242 -6.34 7.00 -8.26
CA PRO A 242 -6.80 7.36 -9.60
C PRO A 242 -5.70 7.81 -10.57
N TYR A 243 -4.70 8.58 -10.11
CA TYR A 243 -3.68 9.11 -11.03
C TYR A 243 -2.75 8.04 -11.64
N LEU A 244 -2.70 6.82 -11.06
CA LEU A 244 -1.96 5.68 -11.63
C LEU A 244 -2.72 4.94 -12.74
N GLY A 245 -4.02 5.20 -12.89
CA GLY A 245 -4.80 4.79 -14.05
C GLY A 245 -5.39 3.38 -13.98
N PHE A 246 -5.10 2.55 -12.95
CA PHE A 246 -5.58 1.16 -12.90
C PHE A 246 -7.11 1.05 -13.05
N THR A 247 -7.86 1.80 -12.22
CA THR A 247 -9.33 1.71 -12.19
C THR A 247 -9.96 2.26 -13.48
N GLN A 248 -9.44 3.36 -14.01
CA GLN A 248 -9.91 3.97 -15.25
C GLN A 248 -9.65 3.04 -16.44
N LYS A 249 -8.45 2.43 -16.49
CA LYS A 249 -8.10 1.48 -17.56
C LYS A 249 -8.91 0.19 -17.46
N LEU A 250 -9.18 -0.31 -16.25
CA LEU A 250 -10.05 -1.46 -16.03
C LEU A 250 -11.47 -1.16 -16.53
N SER A 251 -12.01 0.01 -16.21
CA SER A 251 -13.32 0.47 -16.70
C SER A 251 -13.34 0.57 -18.23
N ASN A 252 -12.31 1.16 -18.83
CA ASN A 252 -12.17 1.27 -20.28
C ASN A 252 -12.12 -0.12 -20.95
N ALA A 253 -11.29 -1.04 -20.43
CA ALA A 253 -11.09 -2.37 -21.01
C ALA A 253 -12.32 -3.29 -20.85
N LEU A 254 -13.12 -3.10 -19.80
CA LEU A 254 -14.39 -3.80 -19.60
C LEU A 254 -15.55 -3.16 -20.36
N ASP A 255 -15.37 -1.94 -20.85
CA ASP A 255 -16.44 -1.07 -21.37
C ASP A 255 -17.63 -0.94 -20.39
N ARG A 256 -17.33 -0.84 -19.10
CA ARG A 256 -18.29 -0.82 -17.98
C ARG A 256 -17.85 0.17 -16.91
N PRO A 257 -18.78 0.76 -16.14
CA PRO A 257 -18.41 1.51 -14.94
C PRO A 257 -17.64 0.64 -13.94
N VAL A 258 -16.59 1.19 -13.37
CA VAL A 258 -15.83 0.59 -12.27
C VAL A 258 -15.69 1.61 -11.16
N THR A 259 -16.07 1.23 -9.95
CA THR A 259 -15.94 2.09 -8.77
C THR A 259 -14.72 1.68 -7.92
N LEU A 260 -14.31 2.56 -7.01
CA LEU A 260 -13.06 2.42 -6.25
C LEU A 260 -13.25 2.83 -4.79
N THR A 261 -12.76 1.99 -3.89
CA THR A 261 -12.47 2.36 -2.49
C THR A 261 -10.99 2.11 -2.21
N TRP A 262 -10.24 3.15 -1.85
CA TRP A 262 -8.83 3.01 -1.52
C TRP A 262 -8.45 3.85 -0.31
N ASN A 263 -7.39 3.42 0.38
CA ASN A 263 -6.80 4.12 1.51
C ASN A 263 -5.28 4.14 1.41
N PRO A 264 -4.58 5.03 2.14
CA PRO A 264 -3.13 4.92 2.34
C PRO A 264 -2.73 3.52 2.84
N GLY A 265 -1.52 3.08 2.46
CA GLY A 265 -1.07 1.71 2.71
C GLY A 265 -0.96 1.32 4.20
N ASP A 266 -0.91 2.29 5.10
CA ASP A 266 -0.89 2.08 6.56
C ASP A 266 -2.27 1.84 7.18
N VAL A 267 -3.37 2.11 6.47
CA VAL A 267 -4.72 1.66 6.84
C VAL A 267 -4.88 0.16 6.61
N GLY A 268 -4.19 -0.37 5.62
CA GLY A 268 -4.22 -1.80 5.29
C GLY A 268 -5.44 -2.25 4.48
N PRO A 269 -5.32 -3.41 3.82
CA PRO A 269 -6.34 -3.91 2.91
C PRO A 269 -7.61 -4.38 3.64
N TRP A 270 -7.47 -4.81 4.89
CA TRP A 270 -8.55 -5.37 5.69
C TRP A 270 -9.59 -4.30 6.05
N ALA A 271 -9.15 -3.21 6.64
CA ALA A 271 -10.02 -2.09 7.00
C ALA A 271 -10.61 -1.42 5.76
N THR A 272 -9.86 -1.34 4.66
CA THR A 272 -10.38 -0.80 3.40
C THR A 272 -11.53 -1.63 2.83
N LEU A 273 -11.44 -2.97 2.91
CA LEU A 273 -12.55 -3.83 2.55
C LEU A 273 -13.78 -3.59 3.44
N LEU A 274 -13.60 -3.56 4.77
CA LEU A 274 -14.72 -3.33 5.70
C LEU A 274 -15.38 -1.98 5.45
N GLN A 275 -14.59 -0.93 5.23
CA GLN A 275 -15.11 0.40 4.89
C GLN A 275 -16.05 0.36 3.68
N TYR A 276 -15.69 -0.39 2.64
CA TYR A 276 -16.56 -0.56 1.48
C TYR A 276 -17.81 -1.39 1.81
N LEU A 277 -17.64 -2.55 2.44
CA LEU A 277 -18.77 -3.44 2.73
C LEU A 277 -19.79 -2.82 3.70
N GLU A 278 -19.37 -1.88 4.53
CA GLU A 278 -20.22 -1.13 5.46
C GLU A 278 -20.74 0.19 4.87
N SER A 279 -20.37 0.52 3.64
CA SER A 279 -20.75 1.79 2.99
C SER A 279 -22.19 1.77 2.47
N PRO A 280 -22.84 2.94 2.36
CA PRO A 280 -24.11 3.08 1.66
C PRO A 280 -24.07 2.58 0.22
N ASP A 281 -22.94 2.79 -0.48
CA ASP A 281 -22.75 2.37 -1.87
C ASP A 281 -22.88 0.87 -2.03
N PHE A 282 -22.23 0.07 -1.15
CA PHE A 282 -22.37 -1.37 -1.17
C PHE A 282 -23.80 -1.84 -0.83
N ALA A 283 -24.47 -1.13 0.08
CA ALA A 283 -25.85 -1.46 0.45
C ALA A 283 -26.83 -1.21 -0.69
N GLN A 284 -26.64 -0.13 -1.44
CA GLN A 284 -27.51 0.29 -2.53
C GLN A 284 -27.23 -0.43 -3.84
N GLN A 285 -25.95 -0.62 -4.18
CA GLN A 285 -25.51 -1.18 -5.45
C GLN A 285 -24.40 -2.22 -5.25
N LYS A 286 -24.79 -3.48 -5.10
CA LYS A 286 -23.81 -4.55 -4.98
C LYS A 286 -23.12 -4.83 -6.31
N PRO A 287 -21.77 -4.85 -6.36
CA PRO A 287 -21.06 -5.21 -7.57
C PRO A 287 -21.23 -6.71 -7.85
N GLN A 288 -20.97 -7.10 -9.08
CA GLN A 288 -20.88 -8.51 -9.48
C GLN A 288 -19.50 -9.09 -9.20
N VAL A 289 -18.46 -8.24 -9.28
CA VAL A 289 -17.06 -8.59 -9.04
C VAL A 289 -16.41 -7.55 -8.14
N ILE A 290 -15.72 -8.01 -7.12
CA ILE A 290 -14.79 -7.21 -6.33
C ILE A 290 -13.36 -7.59 -6.73
N VAL A 291 -12.54 -6.61 -7.10
CA VAL A 291 -11.10 -6.75 -7.25
C VAL A 291 -10.44 -6.24 -5.98
N TRP A 292 -9.83 -7.13 -5.19
CA TRP A 292 -9.20 -6.77 -3.92
C TRP A 292 -7.69 -6.81 -4.03
N GLN A 293 -7.07 -5.62 -4.02
CA GLN A 293 -5.64 -5.44 -4.20
C GLN A 293 -4.88 -5.51 -2.87
N PHE A 294 -3.76 -6.19 -2.89
CA PHE A 294 -2.77 -6.30 -1.82
C PHE A 294 -1.36 -5.99 -2.33
N ASN A 295 -0.45 -5.66 -1.43
CA ASN A 295 0.99 -5.66 -1.70
C ASN A 295 1.62 -6.95 -1.14
N GLU A 296 2.49 -7.60 -1.91
CA GLU A 296 3.19 -8.82 -1.51
C GLU A 296 3.89 -8.65 -0.15
N GLY A 297 4.60 -7.52 0.03
CA GLY A 297 5.36 -7.23 1.25
C GLY A 297 4.50 -7.16 2.52
N GLN A 298 3.21 -6.91 2.38
CA GLN A 298 2.25 -6.76 3.49
C GLN A 298 1.23 -7.90 3.56
N PHE A 299 1.23 -8.84 2.61
CA PHE A 299 0.19 -9.87 2.54
C PHE A 299 0.16 -10.80 3.75
N HIS A 300 1.29 -11.02 4.42
CA HIS A 300 1.39 -11.83 5.64
C HIS A 300 0.78 -11.17 6.89
N LEU A 301 0.45 -9.89 6.82
CA LEU A 301 -0.09 -9.11 7.94
C LEU A 301 -1.62 -9.27 7.99
N GLY A 302 -2.13 -9.81 9.09
CA GLY A 302 -3.58 -9.89 9.36
C GLY A 302 -4.18 -8.53 9.74
N PRO A 303 -5.50 -8.46 9.94
CA PRO A 303 -6.18 -7.25 10.39
C PRO A 303 -5.73 -6.78 11.79
N ASP A 304 -5.14 -7.68 12.58
CA ASP A 304 -4.66 -7.47 13.94
C ASP A 304 -3.18 -7.03 14.03
N ALA A 305 -2.53 -6.75 12.91
CA ALA A 305 -1.11 -6.37 12.86
C ALA A 305 -0.88 -4.92 13.35
N SER A 306 -1.04 -4.67 14.63
CA SER A 306 -1.01 -3.33 15.25
C SER A 306 0.33 -2.60 15.13
N ALA A 307 1.43 -3.30 14.86
CA ALA A 307 2.73 -2.68 14.59
C ALA A 307 2.85 -2.12 13.15
N ASN A 308 1.91 -2.48 12.26
CA ASN A 308 2.00 -2.18 10.83
C ASN A 308 0.83 -1.30 10.33
N TRP A 309 -0.35 -1.47 10.91
CA TRP A 309 -1.51 -0.65 10.56
C TRP A 309 -1.68 0.51 11.54
N ASN A 310 -2.16 1.63 11.05
CA ASN A 310 -2.53 2.76 11.91
C ASN A 310 -3.79 2.44 12.73
N ALA A 311 -4.16 3.33 13.65
CA ALA A 311 -5.30 3.10 14.55
C ALA A 311 -6.65 2.86 13.84
N LYS A 312 -6.81 3.33 12.61
CA LYS A 312 -8.03 3.08 11.80
C LYS A 312 -8.00 1.74 11.10
N GLY A 313 -6.81 1.18 10.91
CA GLY A 313 -6.57 -0.06 10.17
C GLY A 313 -6.56 -1.32 11.03
N VAL A 314 -6.34 -1.16 12.34
CA VAL A 314 -6.22 -2.29 13.27
C VAL A 314 -7.59 -2.74 13.76
N THR A 315 -7.84 -4.04 13.65
CA THR A 315 -9.00 -4.67 14.28
C THR A 315 -8.63 -6.08 14.75
N SER A 316 -9.13 -6.51 15.91
CA SER A 316 -8.89 -7.89 16.36
C SER A 316 -9.52 -8.91 15.41
N LEU A 317 -8.98 -10.13 15.36
CA LEU A 317 -9.55 -11.19 14.52
C LEU A 317 -11.02 -11.48 14.84
N SER A 318 -11.40 -11.44 16.13
CA SER A 318 -12.79 -11.62 16.54
C SER A 318 -13.69 -10.53 15.98
N GLN A 319 -13.28 -9.26 16.11
CA GLN A 319 -14.02 -8.13 15.56
C GLN A 319 -14.09 -8.20 14.03
N TRP A 320 -12.98 -8.55 13.37
CA TRP A 320 -12.94 -8.75 11.93
C TRP A 320 -14.02 -9.73 11.47
N HIS A 321 -14.05 -10.95 12.05
CA HIS A 321 -15.04 -11.96 11.69
C HIS A 321 -16.49 -11.50 11.96
N GLN A 322 -16.73 -10.79 13.07
CA GLN A 322 -18.04 -10.23 13.39
C GLN A 322 -18.47 -9.17 12.37
N SER A 323 -17.56 -8.25 12.01
CA SER A 323 -17.83 -7.20 11.01
C SER A 323 -18.12 -7.79 9.64
N ILE A 324 -17.32 -8.74 9.18
CA ILE A 324 -17.56 -9.43 7.89
C ILE A 324 -18.92 -10.14 7.89
N LYS A 325 -19.25 -10.88 8.97
CA LYS A 325 -20.55 -11.55 9.08
C LYS A 325 -21.73 -10.56 9.13
N LYS A 326 -21.54 -9.39 9.74
CA LYS A 326 -22.57 -8.34 9.81
C LYS A 326 -22.77 -7.66 8.45
N ALA A 327 -21.66 -7.37 7.73
CA ALA A 327 -21.71 -6.72 6.42
C ALA A 327 -22.20 -7.65 5.30
N LEU A 328 -22.01 -8.96 5.46
CA LEU A 328 -22.41 -10.01 4.51
C LEU A 328 -23.33 -11.04 5.19
N PRO A 329 -24.53 -10.66 5.65
CA PRO A 329 -25.45 -11.51 6.43
C PRO A 329 -26.02 -12.70 5.62
#